data_d0ef8a0056d39307b64ef10e94ffe9d4
#
_entry.id   d0ef8a0056d39307b64ef10e94ffe9d4
#
_cell.length_a   1.000
_cell.length_b   1.000
_cell.length_c   1.000
_cell.angle_alpha   90.00
_cell.angle_beta   90.00
_cell.angle_gamma   90.00
#
_symmetry.space_group_name_H-M   'P 1'
#
loop_
_entity.id
_entity.type
_entity.pdbx_description
1 polymer ?
#
loop_
_entity_poly.entity_id
_entity_poly.type
_entity_poly.pdbx_seq_one_letter_code
_entity_poly.pdbx_strand_id
1 'polypeptide(L)'
;SSDLFTGALSFMGNFDLASYIRQASGCPVFIGNDANCATLAELWQGRLKGVENGALITLGTSVGGGLVLNGHLMSGRHFQTGQVSAMVTNFDEPTPATTVGATTSAVKMIEDVAVACKIKDTHDGWAVFEKIDEGDDRAWPIFSAFCRRVALLLINLQAVLDLDRVLLGGGISSQPSLLAEIDY
;
A
#
# COMPACT_ATOMS: atom_id res chain seq x y z
N SER A 1 -3.16 17.43 -17.46
CA SER A 1 -2.64 16.18 -18.01
C SER A 1 -2.02 15.34 -16.89
N SER A 2 -2.73 14.32 -16.48
CA SER A 2 -2.33 13.34 -15.45
C SER A 2 -1.39 12.25 -16.01
N ASP A 3 -0.85 12.44 -17.19
CA ASP A 3 -0.29 11.40 -18.05
C ASP A 3 1.20 11.14 -17.83
N LEU A 4 1.81 11.73 -16.80
CA LEU A 4 3.27 11.73 -16.64
C LEU A 4 3.80 10.80 -15.54
N PHE A 5 2.93 10.13 -14.77
CA PHE A 5 3.38 9.25 -13.69
C PHE A 5 2.84 7.84 -13.89
N THR A 6 3.55 7.05 -14.66
CA THR A 6 3.21 5.64 -14.94
C THR A 6 3.72 4.68 -13.86
N GLY A 7 4.43 5.18 -12.83
CA GLY A 7 4.98 4.33 -11.78
C GLY A 7 5.77 3.13 -12.33
N ALA A 8 5.37 1.92 -11.95
CA ALA A 8 5.98 0.68 -12.43
C ALA A 8 5.71 0.38 -13.92
N LEU A 9 4.75 1.07 -14.56
CA LEU A 9 4.34 0.87 -15.94
C LEU A 9 5.00 1.90 -16.88
N SER A 10 6.30 2.12 -16.76
CA SER A 10 7.06 3.12 -17.53
C SER A 10 6.91 2.98 -19.05
N PHE A 11 6.66 1.75 -19.54
CA PHE A 11 6.41 1.46 -20.96
C PHE A 11 5.09 2.07 -21.49
N MET A 12 4.18 2.49 -20.61
CA MET A 12 2.89 3.11 -20.99
C MET A 12 2.94 4.64 -20.98
N GLY A 13 4.09 5.26 -20.75
CA GLY A 13 4.23 6.71 -20.55
C GLY A 13 3.70 7.62 -21.64
N ASN A 14 3.52 7.11 -22.86
CA ASN A 14 2.95 7.85 -23.99
C ASN A 14 1.68 7.20 -24.57
N PHE A 15 1.07 6.25 -23.81
CA PHE A 15 -0.12 5.54 -24.25
C PHE A 15 -1.38 6.15 -23.64
N ASP A 16 -2.31 6.64 -24.49
CA ASP A 16 -3.61 7.13 -24.02
C ASP A 16 -4.56 5.95 -23.73
N LEU A 17 -4.36 5.34 -22.55
CA LEU A 17 -5.15 4.22 -22.08
C LEU A 17 -6.65 4.56 -21.96
N ALA A 18 -6.97 5.80 -21.57
CA ALA A 18 -8.37 6.23 -21.44
C ALA A 18 -9.09 6.20 -22.77
N SER A 19 -8.49 6.77 -23.81
CA SER A 19 -9.05 6.76 -25.16
C SER A 19 -9.14 5.35 -25.73
N TYR A 20 -8.11 4.52 -25.52
CA TYR A 20 -8.12 3.14 -25.98
C TYR A 20 -9.28 2.33 -25.38
N ILE A 21 -9.46 2.38 -24.04
CA ILE A 21 -10.54 1.65 -23.37
C ILE A 21 -11.90 2.25 -23.74
N ARG A 22 -12.01 3.57 -23.86
CA ARG A 22 -13.26 4.23 -24.28
C ARG A 22 -13.72 3.76 -25.66
N GLN A 23 -12.80 3.65 -26.61
CA GLN A 23 -13.11 3.15 -27.95
C GLN A 23 -13.55 1.68 -27.93
N ALA A 24 -12.89 0.87 -27.12
CA ALA A 24 -13.20 -0.56 -27.03
C ALA A 24 -14.51 -0.86 -26.29
N SER A 25 -14.85 -0.06 -25.24
CA SER A 25 -16.00 -0.34 -24.37
C SER A 25 -17.24 0.48 -24.71
N GLY A 26 -17.11 1.62 -25.37
CA GLY A 26 -18.18 2.60 -25.58
C GLY A 26 -18.61 3.34 -24.31
N CYS A 27 -17.92 3.13 -23.18
CA CYS A 27 -18.24 3.71 -21.88
C CYS A 27 -17.38 4.94 -21.56
N PRO A 28 -17.84 5.88 -20.72
CA PRO A 28 -16.99 6.90 -20.14
C PRO A 28 -15.86 6.25 -19.34
N VAL A 29 -14.61 6.69 -19.57
CA VAL A 29 -13.42 6.14 -18.90
C VAL A 29 -12.64 7.26 -18.23
N PHE A 30 -12.28 7.03 -16.98
CA PHE A 30 -11.42 7.89 -16.17
C PHE A 30 -10.22 7.06 -15.68
N ILE A 31 -9.03 7.64 -15.70
CA ILE A 31 -7.81 7.01 -15.20
C ILE A 31 -7.48 7.63 -13.84
N GLY A 32 -7.14 6.78 -12.88
CA GLY A 32 -6.72 7.19 -11.53
C GLY A 32 -5.56 6.33 -11.04
N ASN A 33 -4.91 6.79 -9.98
CA ASN A 33 -3.95 5.97 -9.25
C ASN A 33 -4.68 4.77 -8.63
N ASP A 34 -4.05 3.61 -8.61
CA ASP A 34 -4.63 2.34 -8.12
C ASP A 34 -5.10 2.40 -6.67
N ALA A 35 -4.28 2.95 -5.76
CA ALA A 35 -4.66 3.11 -4.36
C ALA A 35 -5.80 4.12 -4.18
N ASN A 36 -5.83 5.20 -4.97
CA ASN A 36 -6.93 6.15 -4.97
C ASN A 36 -8.24 5.52 -5.50
N CYS A 37 -8.17 4.70 -6.54
CA CYS A 37 -9.33 3.98 -7.05
C CYS A 37 -9.86 2.96 -6.02
N ALA A 38 -8.97 2.24 -5.36
CA ALA A 38 -9.32 1.32 -4.27
C ALA A 38 -9.96 2.07 -3.08
N THR A 39 -9.40 3.23 -2.70
CA THR A 39 -9.96 4.08 -1.65
C THR A 39 -11.34 4.61 -2.00
N LEU A 40 -11.54 5.01 -3.26
CA LEU A 40 -12.85 5.45 -3.74
C LEU A 40 -13.88 4.32 -3.69
N ALA A 41 -13.49 3.09 -4.01
CA ALA A 41 -14.38 1.93 -3.90
C ALA A 41 -14.77 1.65 -2.45
N GLU A 42 -13.82 1.75 -1.52
CA GLU A 42 -14.09 1.62 -0.08
C GLU A 42 -14.97 2.75 0.46
N LEU A 43 -14.80 3.97 -0.03
CA LEU A 43 -15.65 5.10 0.31
C LEU A 43 -17.08 4.95 -0.23
N TRP A 44 -17.21 4.41 -1.45
CA TRP A 44 -18.50 4.25 -2.10
C TRP A 44 -19.33 3.09 -1.52
N GLN A 45 -18.76 1.88 -1.44
CA GLN A 45 -19.48 0.66 -1.07
C GLN A 45 -18.77 -0.19 -0.01
N GLY A 46 -17.60 0.23 0.47
CA GLY A 46 -16.81 -0.52 1.41
C GLY A 46 -16.83 0.01 2.83
N ARG A 47 -15.74 -0.21 3.54
CA ARG A 47 -15.60 0.09 4.97
C ARG A 47 -15.30 1.56 5.29
N LEU A 48 -15.00 2.40 4.28
CA LEU A 48 -14.89 3.86 4.44
C LEU A 48 -16.21 4.58 4.18
N LYS A 49 -17.27 3.88 3.85
CA LYS A 49 -18.59 4.49 3.64
C LYS A 49 -19.07 5.20 4.90
N GLY A 50 -19.34 6.52 4.77
CA GLY A 50 -19.78 7.37 5.87
C GLY A 50 -18.69 7.76 6.87
N VAL A 51 -17.43 7.47 6.56
CA VAL A 51 -16.26 7.92 7.35
C VAL A 51 -15.88 9.32 6.89
N GLU A 52 -15.71 10.23 7.84
CA GLU A 52 -15.31 11.63 7.56
C GLU A 52 -13.82 11.71 7.21
N ASN A 53 -12.95 11.15 8.08
CA ASN A 53 -11.51 11.18 7.90
C ASN A 53 -10.98 9.74 7.94
N GLY A 54 -10.52 9.25 6.81
CA GLY A 54 -10.04 7.87 6.71
C GLY A 54 -8.90 7.69 5.74
N ALA A 55 -8.27 6.54 5.79
CA ALA A 55 -7.23 6.15 4.85
C ALA A 55 -7.36 4.68 4.43
N LEU A 56 -6.96 4.40 3.20
CA LEU A 56 -6.63 3.05 2.76
C LEU A 56 -5.13 3.01 2.48
N ILE A 57 -4.43 2.08 3.13
CA ILE A 57 -3.01 1.79 2.89
C ILE A 57 -2.91 0.43 2.24
N THR A 58 -2.34 0.37 1.04
CA THR A 58 -2.17 -0.89 0.29
C THR A 58 -0.75 -1.40 0.42
N LEU A 59 -0.60 -2.66 0.84
CA LEU A 59 0.67 -3.35 1.06
C LEU A 59 0.94 -4.31 -0.10
N GLY A 60 1.91 -3.98 -0.95
CA GLY A 60 2.27 -4.74 -2.15
C GLY A 60 3.77 -4.67 -2.43
N THR A 61 4.16 -4.52 -3.69
CA THR A 61 5.56 -4.28 -4.11
C THR A 61 6.13 -3.01 -3.47
N SER A 62 5.28 -2.02 -3.27
CA SER A 62 5.52 -0.82 -2.48
C SER A 62 4.30 -0.57 -1.58
N VAL A 63 4.25 0.59 -0.95
CA VAL A 63 3.10 1.01 -0.15
C VAL A 63 2.32 2.07 -0.91
N GLY A 64 1.07 1.76 -1.26
CA GLY A 64 0.14 2.75 -1.81
C GLY A 64 -0.71 3.37 -0.70
N GLY A 65 -1.30 4.52 -0.98
CA GLY A 65 -2.22 5.17 -0.05
C GLY A 65 -3.25 6.03 -0.75
N GLY A 66 -4.43 6.10 -0.16
CA GLY A 66 -5.46 7.07 -0.50
C GLY A 66 -6.10 7.62 0.77
N LEU A 67 -6.34 8.92 0.77
CA LEU A 67 -6.84 9.65 1.93
C LEU A 67 -8.25 10.17 1.68
N VAL A 68 -9.11 10.02 2.66
CA VAL A 68 -10.46 10.61 2.71
C VAL A 68 -10.44 11.67 3.80
N LEU A 69 -10.78 12.90 3.48
CA LEU A 69 -10.96 13.99 4.44
C LEU A 69 -12.29 14.69 4.18
N ASN A 70 -13.03 14.94 5.24
CA ASN A 70 -14.39 15.49 5.17
C ASN A 70 -15.32 14.68 4.23
N GLY A 71 -15.20 13.36 4.27
CA GLY A 71 -15.99 12.45 3.44
C GLY A 71 -15.64 12.42 1.95
N HIS A 72 -14.51 13.02 1.54
CA HIS A 72 -14.10 13.09 0.13
C HIS A 72 -12.69 12.54 -0.08
N LEU A 73 -12.50 11.81 -1.17
CA LEU A 73 -11.16 11.38 -1.60
C LEU A 73 -10.29 12.59 -1.92
N MET A 74 -9.14 12.68 -1.29
CA MET A 74 -8.17 13.74 -1.50
C MET A 74 -7.23 13.43 -2.66
N SER A 75 -7.26 14.23 -3.70
CA SER A 75 -6.36 14.08 -4.86
C SER A 75 -5.16 15.04 -4.82
N GLY A 76 -5.32 16.19 -4.15
CA GLY A 76 -4.36 17.28 -4.19
C GLY A 76 -4.26 17.93 -5.58
N ARG A 77 -3.57 19.06 -5.66
CA ARG A 77 -3.42 19.81 -6.92
C ARG A 77 -2.58 19.05 -7.96
N HIS A 78 -1.63 18.25 -7.49
CA HIS A 78 -0.66 17.53 -8.32
C HIS A 78 -0.90 16.02 -8.32
N PHE A 79 -2.06 15.56 -7.82
CA PHE A 79 -2.41 14.14 -7.71
C PHE A 79 -1.41 13.31 -6.88
N GLN A 80 -0.72 13.97 -5.93
CA GLN A 80 0.30 13.35 -5.07
C GLN A 80 -0.20 13.07 -3.64
N THR A 81 -1.41 13.48 -3.31
CA THR A 81 -1.98 13.23 -1.98
C THR A 81 -2.15 11.72 -1.76
N GLY A 82 -1.72 11.25 -0.61
CA GLY A 82 -1.75 9.82 -0.29
C GLY A 82 -0.55 9.02 -0.82
N GLN A 83 0.41 9.64 -1.51
CA GLN A 83 1.64 8.95 -1.96
C GLN A 83 2.58 8.68 -0.77
N VAL A 84 2.11 7.87 0.18
CA VAL A 84 2.82 7.55 1.43
C VAL A 84 4.16 6.85 1.19
N SER A 85 4.31 6.18 0.04
CA SER A 85 5.57 5.57 -0.37
C SER A 85 6.74 6.55 -0.43
N ALA A 86 6.48 7.83 -0.68
CA ALA A 86 7.50 8.87 -0.75
C ALA A 86 7.92 9.44 0.62
N MET A 87 7.23 9.07 1.70
CA MET A 87 7.59 9.53 3.04
C MET A 87 8.95 8.98 3.44
N VAL A 88 9.82 9.86 3.97
CA VAL A 88 11.15 9.50 4.48
C VAL A 88 11.01 8.88 5.87
N THR A 89 11.71 7.76 6.10
CA THR A 89 11.69 7.02 7.38
C THR A 89 12.97 7.20 8.21
N ASN A 90 14.03 7.73 7.60
CA ASN A 90 15.29 8.00 8.26
C ASN A 90 15.69 9.46 8.04
N PHE A 91 15.62 10.28 9.08
CA PHE A 91 15.94 11.71 9.02
C PHE A 91 17.44 11.98 8.97
N ASP A 92 18.27 11.07 9.45
CA ASP A 92 19.72 11.23 9.42
C ASP A 92 20.29 10.97 8.02
N GLU A 93 19.59 10.14 7.23
CA GLU A 93 20.00 9.77 5.88
C GLU A 93 18.78 9.77 4.92
N PRO A 94 18.28 10.96 4.53
CA PRO A 94 17.08 11.08 3.70
C PRO A 94 17.39 10.78 2.23
N THR A 95 17.36 9.53 1.84
CA THR A 95 17.60 9.06 0.47
C THR A 95 16.37 8.32 -0.08
N PRO A 96 16.27 8.10 -1.40
CA PRO A 96 15.22 7.26 -1.97
C PRO A 96 15.17 5.84 -1.36
N ALA A 97 16.31 5.31 -0.89
CA ALA A 97 16.39 4.00 -0.26
C ALA A 97 15.82 3.97 1.17
N THR A 98 15.62 5.12 1.79
CA THR A 98 15.09 5.26 3.16
C THR A 98 13.63 5.76 3.18
N THR A 99 12.92 5.65 2.07
CA THR A 99 11.49 5.96 2.01
C THR A 99 10.63 4.77 2.48
N VAL A 100 9.39 5.04 2.84
CA VAL A 100 8.39 4.01 3.16
C VAL A 100 8.29 2.97 2.04
N GLY A 101 8.22 3.43 0.78
CA GLY A 101 8.11 2.54 -0.37
C GLY A 101 9.29 1.60 -0.56
N ALA A 102 10.51 2.06 -0.24
CA ALA A 102 11.72 1.25 -0.35
C ALA A 102 11.91 0.28 0.82
N THR A 103 11.46 0.67 2.02
CA THR A 103 11.73 -0.08 3.26
C THR A 103 10.58 -0.98 3.70
N THR A 104 9.37 -0.79 3.15
CA THR A 104 8.14 -1.45 3.63
C THR A 104 7.41 -2.16 2.47
N SER A 105 8.14 -2.99 1.72
CA SER A 105 7.57 -3.83 0.66
C SER A 105 7.07 -5.16 1.23
N ALA A 106 5.80 -5.49 1.02
CA ALA A 106 5.24 -6.80 1.39
C ALA A 106 5.83 -7.93 0.53
N VAL A 107 6.06 -7.67 -0.76
CA VAL A 107 6.69 -8.63 -1.65
C VAL A 107 8.11 -8.94 -1.19
N LYS A 108 8.89 -7.90 -0.86
CA LYS A 108 10.25 -8.08 -0.34
C LYS A 108 10.28 -8.84 1.00
N MET A 109 9.34 -8.58 1.89
CA MET A 109 9.20 -9.32 3.15
C MET A 109 8.95 -10.81 2.88
N ILE A 110 8.03 -11.15 1.95
CA ILE A 110 7.74 -12.53 1.55
C ILE A 110 9.01 -13.19 1.00
N GLU A 111 9.71 -12.53 0.07
CA GLU A 111 10.97 -13.04 -0.50
C GLU A 111 12.04 -13.30 0.57
N ASP A 112 12.23 -12.36 1.49
CA ASP A 112 13.24 -12.46 2.55
C ASP A 112 12.93 -13.61 3.52
N VAL A 113 11.66 -13.80 3.90
CA VAL A 113 11.23 -14.93 4.72
C VAL A 113 11.41 -16.24 3.97
N ALA A 114 11.01 -16.29 2.69
CA ALA A 114 11.16 -17.49 1.87
C ALA A 114 12.63 -17.93 1.76
N VAL A 115 13.54 -16.98 1.55
CA VAL A 115 14.99 -17.26 1.53
C VAL A 115 15.47 -17.74 2.89
N ALA A 116 15.11 -17.07 3.99
CA ALA A 116 15.52 -17.45 5.34
C ALA A 116 15.02 -18.85 5.74
N CYS A 117 13.79 -19.18 5.36
CA CYS A 117 13.16 -20.48 5.65
C CYS A 117 13.44 -21.56 4.60
N LYS A 118 14.21 -21.23 3.53
CA LYS A 118 14.55 -22.13 2.41
C LYS A 118 13.32 -22.65 1.68
N ILE A 119 12.31 -21.83 1.54
CA ILE A 119 11.11 -22.11 0.71
C ILE A 119 11.55 -22.04 -0.75
N LYS A 120 11.16 -23.04 -1.55
CA LYS A 120 11.63 -23.20 -2.94
C LYS A 120 11.16 -22.08 -3.86
N ASP A 121 9.89 -21.70 -3.73
CA ASP A 121 9.30 -20.58 -4.46
C ASP A 121 9.31 -19.35 -3.54
N THR A 122 10.15 -18.38 -3.87
CA THR A 122 10.30 -17.15 -3.06
C THR A 122 9.09 -16.23 -3.11
N HIS A 123 8.12 -16.50 -3.98
CA HIS A 123 6.87 -15.75 -4.10
C HIS A 123 5.66 -16.50 -3.50
N ASP A 124 5.87 -17.67 -2.91
CA ASP A 124 4.80 -18.43 -2.25
C ASP A 124 4.44 -17.80 -0.90
N GLY A 125 3.54 -16.81 -0.96
CA GLY A 125 3.04 -16.12 0.23
C GLY A 125 2.33 -17.04 1.22
N TRP A 126 1.69 -18.13 0.75
CA TRP A 126 1.02 -19.08 1.63
C TRP A 126 2.03 -19.84 2.50
N ALA A 127 3.04 -20.43 1.88
CA ALA A 127 4.09 -21.15 2.60
C ALA A 127 4.88 -20.20 3.55
N VAL A 128 5.04 -18.94 3.17
CA VAL A 128 5.66 -17.92 4.02
C VAL A 128 4.81 -17.64 5.26
N PHE A 129 3.51 -17.39 5.11
CA PHE A 129 2.65 -17.12 6.25
C PHE A 129 2.44 -18.35 7.13
N GLU A 130 2.48 -19.57 6.59
CA GLU A 130 2.51 -20.79 7.39
C GLU A 130 3.72 -20.77 8.38
N LYS A 131 4.92 -20.39 7.90
CA LYS A 131 6.12 -20.26 8.76
C LYS A 131 6.00 -19.15 9.79
N ILE A 132 5.39 -18.02 9.43
CA ILE A 132 5.14 -16.92 10.35
C ILE A 132 4.18 -17.36 11.46
N ASP A 133 3.07 -18.01 11.10
CA ASP A 133 2.03 -18.45 12.03
C ASP A 133 2.49 -19.60 12.95
N GLU A 134 3.45 -20.43 12.47
CA GLU A 134 4.16 -21.43 13.29
C GLU A 134 5.13 -20.79 14.30
N GLY A 135 5.46 -19.51 14.16
CA GLY A 135 6.44 -18.82 15.00
C GLY A 135 7.88 -19.21 14.68
N ASP A 136 8.22 -19.56 13.42
CA ASP A 136 9.59 -19.92 13.02
C ASP A 136 10.56 -18.77 13.32
N ASP A 137 11.61 -19.07 14.09
CA ASP A 137 12.62 -18.10 14.56
C ASP A 137 13.34 -17.33 13.43
N ARG A 138 13.29 -17.83 12.19
CA ARG A 138 13.87 -17.19 11.01
C ARG A 138 12.87 -16.27 10.32
N ALA A 139 11.59 -16.62 10.33
CA ALA A 139 10.50 -15.89 9.70
C ALA A 139 10.07 -14.69 10.54
N TRP A 140 9.85 -14.93 11.83
CA TRP A 140 9.25 -13.97 12.75
C TRP A 140 9.98 -12.62 12.83
N PRO A 141 11.33 -12.55 12.96
CA PRO A 141 12.04 -11.27 13.05
C PRO A 141 11.87 -10.40 11.79
N ILE A 142 11.80 -11.02 10.60
CA ILE A 142 11.62 -10.33 9.32
C ILE A 142 10.21 -9.75 9.24
N PHE A 143 9.22 -10.57 9.58
CA PHE A 143 7.82 -10.18 9.58
C PHE A 143 7.52 -9.09 10.62
N SER A 144 7.96 -9.24 11.87
CA SER A 144 7.77 -8.25 12.91
C SER A 144 8.45 -6.91 12.58
N ALA A 145 9.65 -6.93 11.98
CA ALA A 145 10.29 -5.71 11.50
C ALA A 145 9.48 -5.01 10.38
N PHE A 146 8.84 -5.75 9.49
CA PHE A 146 7.92 -5.21 8.50
C PHE A 146 6.68 -4.61 9.17
N CYS A 147 6.01 -5.33 10.06
CA CYS A 147 4.83 -4.85 10.79
C CYS A 147 5.12 -3.58 11.59
N ARG A 148 6.28 -3.49 12.24
CA ARG A 148 6.72 -2.28 12.95
C ARG A 148 6.83 -1.07 12.02
N ARG A 149 7.32 -1.24 10.79
CA ARG A 149 7.39 -0.12 9.82
C ARG A 149 5.99 0.32 9.38
N VAL A 150 5.08 -0.63 9.18
CA VAL A 150 3.66 -0.32 8.90
C VAL A 150 3.04 0.43 10.08
N ALA A 151 3.22 -0.05 11.31
CA ALA A 151 2.70 0.61 12.50
C ALA A 151 3.22 2.06 12.63
N LEU A 152 4.52 2.29 12.41
CA LEU A 152 5.10 3.64 12.43
C LEU A 152 4.50 4.56 11.37
N LEU A 153 4.24 4.05 10.16
CA LEU A 153 3.52 4.80 9.12
C LEU A 153 2.13 5.20 9.60
N LEU A 154 1.37 4.27 10.19
CA LEU A 154 0.02 4.54 10.69
C LEU A 154 0.02 5.57 11.81
N ILE A 155 0.95 5.48 12.76
CA ILE A 155 1.13 6.45 13.84
C ILE A 155 1.41 7.85 13.27
N ASN A 156 2.28 7.97 12.27
CA ASN A 156 2.59 9.25 11.65
C ASN A 156 1.38 9.84 10.91
N LEU A 157 0.61 9.02 10.20
CA LEU A 157 -0.62 9.46 9.55
C LEU A 157 -1.67 9.90 10.57
N GLN A 158 -1.83 9.15 11.64
CA GLN A 158 -2.75 9.49 12.73
C GLN A 158 -2.40 10.82 13.39
N ALA A 159 -1.11 11.04 13.66
CA ALA A 159 -0.64 12.28 14.29
C ALA A 159 -0.88 13.54 13.44
N VAL A 160 -0.94 13.40 12.12
CA VAL A 160 -1.10 14.54 11.18
C VAL A 160 -2.56 14.74 10.77
N LEU A 161 -3.32 13.66 10.61
CA LEU A 161 -4.64 13.69 9.94
C LEU A 161 -5.81 13.42 10.88
N ASP A 162 -5.57 12.93 12.10
CA ASP A 162 -6.59 12.57 13.09
C ASP A 162 -7.71 11.71 12.46
N LEU A 163 -7.32 10.55 11.97
CA LEU A 163 -8.18 9.67 11.18
C LEU A 163 -9.16 8.89 12.07
N ASP A 164 -10.43 8.83 11.65
CA ASP A 164 -11.46 7.99 12.29
C ASP A 164 -11.23 6.50 11.99
N ARG A 165 -10.64 6.20 10.82
CA ARG A 165 -10.45 4.82 10.36
C ARG A 165 -9.32 4.68 9.36
N VAL A 166 -8.49 3.66 9.55
CA VAL A 166 -7.51 3.23 8.58
C VAL A 166 -7.83 1.80 8.14
N LEU A 167 -7.81 1.56 6.83
CA LEU A 167 -7.92 0.24 6.23
C LEU A 167 -6.56 -0.20 5.70
N LEU A 168 -6.24 -1.47 5.90
CA LEU A 168 -5.13 -2.12 5.23
C LEU A 168 -5.67 -2.95 4.07
N GLY A 169 -5.09 -2.75 2.88
CA GLY A 169 -5.39 -3.49 1.65
C GLY A 169 -4.14 -4.14 1.07
N GLY A 170 -4.30 -4.86 -0.03
CA GLY A 170 -3.22 -5.60 -0.68
C GLY A 170 -3.22 -7.09 -0.38
N GLY A 171 -2.33 -7.84 -1.02
CA GLY A 171 -2.36 -9.31 -1.03
C GLY A 171 -2.23 -9.97 0.34
N ILE A 172 -1.59 -9.31 1.31
CA ILE A 172 -1.37 -9.85 2.65
C ILE A 172 -2.36 -9.32 3.69
N SER A 173 -3.26 -8.41 3.32
CA SER A 173 -4.14 -7.71 4.27
C SER A 173 -5.18 -8.62 4.95
N SER A 174 -5.44 -9.79 4.39
CA SER A 174 -6.35 -10.80 4.96
C SER A 174 -5.68 -11.71 6.00
N GLN A 175 -4.37 -11.59 6.22
CA GLN A 175 -3.64 -12.43 7.16
C GLN A 175 -3.89 -11.96 8.60
N PRO A 176 -4.44 -12.81 9.50
CA PRO A 176 -4.75 -12.42 10.87
C PRO A 176 -3.51 -11.99 11.66
N SER A 177 -2.38 -12.65 11.46
CA SER A 177 -1.10 -12.35 12.09
C SER A 177 -0.60 -10.93 11.80
N LEU A 178 -0.92 -10.40 10.58
CA LEU A 178 -0.55 -9.03 10.22
C LEU A 178 -1.22 -8.00 11.13
N LEU A 179 -2.52 -8.09 11.30
CA LEU A 179 -3.27 -7.15 12.15
C LEU A 179 -2.88 -7.30 13.62
N ALA A 180 -2.72 -8.53 14.10
CA ALA A 180 -2.34 -8.80 15.49
C ALA A 180 -0.96 -8.20 15.82
N GLU A 181 0.02 -8.29 14.91
CA GLU A 181 1.37 -7.77 15.14
C GLU A 181 1.47 -6.24 14.96
N ILE A 182 0.61 -5.63 14.14
CA ILE A 182 0.58 -4.17 13.97
C ILE A 182 -0.10 -3.49 15.17
N ASP A 183 -1.09 -4.13 15.78
CA ASP A 183 -1.90 -3.57 16.88
C ASP A 183 -1.19 -3.70 18.27
N TYR A 184 -0.08 -4.44 18.34
CA TYR A 184 0.71 -4.65 19.56
C TYR A 184 1.71 -3.50 19.77
#